data_2d161ebd7c234d5c8a73bd044df21942
#
_entry.id   2d161ebd7c234d5c8a73bd044df21942
#
_cell.length_a   1.000
_cell.length_b   1.000
_cell.length_c   1.000
_cell.angle_alpha   90.00
_cell.angle_beta   90.00
_cell.angle_gamma   90.00
#
_symmetry.space_group_name_H-M   'P 1'
#
loop_
_entity.id
_entity.type
_entity.pdbx_description
1 polymer ?
#
loop_
_entity_poly.entity_id
_entity_poly.type
_entity_poly.pdbx_seq_one_letter_code
_entity_poly.pdbx_strand_id
1 'polypeptide(L)'
;MRYHKAHLTRRLILDTSADSEKEENMVEWLRDVGMPADYVNRLARMFQDIKVSDDLNQQFKNAHKDNGLLADLINIKILNAGAWARGAERVQVSLPVELEDIIPEVEEFYKRKHSGRKLRWFHHMSNGTITFCNDFGKFDLDVTTFQIAVLFAWNERPRDTISFENLRLATELPDAELRRTLWSLVAFPKLKRQILLCDPESRSPKDFSDSSMFFINQQFALM
;
A
#
# COMPACT_ATOMS: atom_id res chain seq x y z
N MET A 1 23.93 -3.16 -6.63
CA MET A 1 23.52 -2.14 -5.66
C MET A 1 22.05 -1.73 -5.79
N ARG A 2 21.53 -1.27 -6.94
CA ARG A 2 20.12 -0.86 -7.10
C ARG A 2 19.11 -1.93 -6.71
N TYR A 3 19.31 -3.16 -7.17
CA TYR A 3 18.38 -4.27 -6.89
C TYR A 3 18.32 -4.62 -5.41
N HIS A 4 19.45 -4.75 -4.74
CA HIS A 4 19.49 -5.07 -3.30
C HIS A 4 18.69 -4.03 -2.49
N LYS A 5 18.93 -2.73 -2.71
CA LYS A 5 18.19 -1.68 -2.01
C LYS A 5 16.69 -1.75 -2.29
N ALA A 6 16.28 -1.97 -3.55
CA ALA A 6 14.85 -2.04 -3.90
C ALA A 6 14.15 -3.24 -3.22
N HIS A 7 14.78 -4.40 -3.20
CA HIS A 7 14.25 -5.57 -2.51
C HIS A 7 14.20 -5.39 -0.99
N LEU A 8 15.27 -4.82 -0.39
CA LEU A 8 15.29 -4.50 1.02
C LEU A 8 14.19 -3.49 1.39
N THR A 9 14.04 -2.42 0.61
CA THR A 9 12.95 -1.44 0.78
C THR A 9 11.60 -2.15 0.86
N ARG A 10 11.31 -3.04 -0.08
CA ARG A 10 10.04 -3.76 -0.11
C ARG A 10 9.85 -4.64 1.12
N ARG A 11 10.87 -5.42 1.51
CA ARG A 11 10.77 -6.31 2.67
C ARG A 11 10.55 -5.54 3.97
N LEU A 12 11.27 -4.43 4.17
CA LEU A 12 11.14 -3.62 5.38
C LEU A 12 9.78 -2.90 5.46
N ILE A 13 9.25 -2.41 4.33
CA ILE A 13 7.94 -1.74 4.31
C ILE A 13 6.80 -2.73 4.53
N LEU A 14 6.88 -3.91 3.92
CA LEU A 14 5.83 -4.93 3.99
C LEU A 14 5.97 -5.89 5.19
N ASP A 15 6.97 -5.70 6.05
CA ASP A 15 7.29 -6.58 7.17
C ASP A 15 7.47 -8.07 6.74
N THR A 16 8.01 -8.28 5.54
CA THR A 16 8.22 -9.63 4.97
C THR A 16 9.66 -10.11 5.12
N SER A 17 10.46 -9.45 5.94
CA SER A 17 11.81 -9.90 6.26
C SER A 17 11.73 -11.16 7.12
N ALA A 18 12.39 -12.24 6.68
CA ALA A 18 12.42 -13.49 7.43
C ALA A 18 13.29 -13.42 8.69
N ASP A 19 14.27 -12.51 8.70
CA ASP A 19 15.24 -12.37 9.78
C ASP A 19 15.89 -10.98 9.71
N SER A 20 15.41 -10.06 10.53
CA SER A 20 15.89 -8.68 10.55
C SER A 20 17.35 -8.57 11.00
N GLU A 21 17.81 -9.45 11.91
CA GLU A 21 19.18 -9.45 12.38
C GLU A 21 20.15 -9.84 11.26
N LYS A 22 19.82 -10.85 10.47
CA LYS A 22 20.64 -11.24 9.30
C LYS A 22 20.68 -10.14 8.24
N GLU A 23 19.60 -9.42 8.05
CA GLU A 23 19.59 -8.29 7.12
C GLU A 23 20.44 -7.12 7.62
N GLU A 24 20.41 -6.82 8.90
CA GLU A 24 21.30 -5.81 9.52
C GLU A 24 22.77 -6.26 9.42
N ASN A 25 23.08 -7.52 9.74
CA ASN A 25 24.43 -8.08 9.61
C ASN A 25 24.94 -8.03 8.17
N MET A 26 24.07 -8.20 7.17
CA MET A 26 24.43 -8.03 5.76
C MET A 26 24.93 -6.61 5.48
N VAL A 27 24.37 -5.58 6.12
CA VAL A 27 24.83 -4.20 5.95
C VAL A 27 26.24 -4.02 6.53
N GLU A 28 26.54 -4.62 7.68
CA GLU A 28 27.89 -4.60 8.25
C GLU A 28 28.88 -5.34 7.34
N TRP A 29 28.54 -6.49 6.80
CA TRP A 29 29.39 -7.17 5.82
C TRP A 29 29.65 -6.33 4.56
N LEU A 30 28.66 -5.60 4.09
CA LEU A 30 28.86 -4.67 2.97
C LEU A 30 29.84 -3.56 3.31
N ARG A 31 29.89 -3.12 4.57
CA ARG A 31 30.88 -2.17 5.08
C ARG A 31 32.29 -2.77 5.08
N ASP A 32 32.41 -3.99 5.61
CA ASP A 32 33.70 -4.68 5.75
C ASP A 32 34.35 -4.99 4.40
N VAL A 33 33.56 -5.31 3.38
CA VAL A 33 34.07 -5.52 2.00
C VAL A 33 34.34 -4.23 1.22
N GLY A 34 34.29 -3.08 1.88
CA GLY A 34 34.66 -1.79 1.29
C GLY A 34 33.63 -1.18 0.35
N MET A 35 32.35 -1.47 0.52
CA MET A 35 31.30 -0.80 -0.25
C MET A 35 31.26 0.69 0.09
N PRO A 36 30.87 1.57 -0.87
CA PRO A 36 30.79 3.01 -0.64
C PRO A 36 30.03 3.37 0.63
N ALA A 37 30.65 4.16 1.51
CA ALA A 37 30.12 4.51 2.82
C ALA A 37 28.73 5.14 2.74
N ASP A 38 28.48 6.02 1.76
CA ASP A 38 27.16 6.62 1.54
C ASP A 38 26.06 5.58 1.27
N TYR A 39 26.41 4.52 0.56
CA TYR A 39 25.44 3.45 0.27
C TYR A 39 25.12 2.66 1.54
N VAL A 40 26.15 2.24 2.27
CA VAL A 40 26.02 1.46 3.51
C VAL A 40 25.27 2.28 4.57
N ASN A 41 25.62 3.54 4.75
CA ASN A 41 24.97 4.43 5.71
C ASN A 41 23.48 4.64 5.40
N ARG A 42 23.10 4.70 4.11
CA ARG A 42 21.67 4.77 3.74
C ARG A 42 20.93 3.49 4.10
N LEU A 43 21.52 2.32 3.91
CA LEU A 43 20.91 1.04 4.32
C LEU A 43 20.76 0.98 5.84
N ALA A 44 21.81 1.30 6.60
CA ALA A 44 21.75 1.35 8.06
C ALA A 44 20.65 2.32 8.55
N ARG A 45 20.50 3.49 7.89
CA ARG A 45 19.44 4.44 8.21
C ARG A 45 18.03 3.86 7.98
N MET A 46 17.85 3.00 6.97
CA MET A 46 16.55 2.38 6.72
C MET A 46 16.11 1.51 7.92
N PHE A 47 17.00 0.71 8.50
CA PHE A 47 16.69 -0.07 9.69
C PHE A 47 16.38 0.81 10.90
N GLN A 48 17.14 1.89 11.08
CA GLN A 48 16.87 2.84 12.15
C GLN A 48 15.49 3.49 12.00
N ASP A 49 15.10 3.86 10.78
CA ASP A 49 13.79 4.45 10.51
C ASP A 49 12.65 3.48 10.85
N ILE A 50 12.80 2.18 10.58
CA ILE A 50 11.82 1.16 10.96
C ILE A 50 11.68 1.09 12.49
N LYS A 51 12.80 0.98 13.23
CA LYS A 51 12.76 0.93 14.71
C LYS A 51 12.09 2.17 15.30
N VAL A 52 12.40 3.36 14.78
CA VAL A 52 11.76 4.62 15.21
C VAL A 52 10.27 4.64 14.85
N SER A 53 9.90 4.09 13.70
CA SER A 53 8.50 3.98 13.30
C SER A 53 7.71 3.08 14.23
N ASP A 54 8.26 1.95 14.64
CA ASP A 54 7.61 1.02 15.56
C ASP A 54 7.35 1.68 16.94
N ASP A 55 8.33 2.42 17.46
CA ASP A 55 8.17 3.20 18.68
C ASP A 55 7.08 4.28 18.54
N LEU A 56 7.05 5.00 17.42
CA LEU A 56 6.03 6.01 17.15
C LEU A 56 4.64 5.41 17.00
N ASN A 57 4.51 4.25 16.33
CA ASN A 57 3.25 3.52 16.23
C ASN A 57 2.73 3.11 17.60
N GLN A 58 3.60 2.57 18.45
CA GLN A 58 3.20 2.18 19.79
C GLN A 58 2.73 3.38 20.63
N GLN A 59 3.42 4.50 20.51
CA GLN A 59 3.02 5.74 21.18
C GLN A 59 1.71 6.30 20.64
N PHE A 60 1.50 6.24 19.31
CA PHE A 60 0.25 6.66 18.67
C PHE A 60 -0.93 5.82 19.17
N LYS A 61 -0.79 4.49 19.14
CA LYS A 61 -1.81 3.54 19.63
C LYS A 61 -2.13 3.78 21.10
N ASN A 62 -1.11 3.99 21.94
CA ASN A 62 -1.31 4.28 23.35
C ASN A 62 -2.04 5.61 23.59
N ALA A 63 -1.79 6.62 22.79
CA ALA A 63 -2.44 7.92 22.88
C ALA A 63 -3.91 7.91 22.41
N HIS A 64 -4.29 6.93 21.59
CA HIS A 64 -5.62 6.82 20.98
C HIS A 64 -6.39 5.56 21.41
N LYS A 65 -6.03 4.97 22.56
CA LYS A 65 -6.71 3.77 23.11
C LYS A 65 -8.21 3.93 23.29
N ASP A 66 -8.65 5.15 23.58
CA ASP A 66 -10.05 5.47 23.84
C ASP A 66 -10.84 5.74 22.53
N ASN A 67 -10.16 5.93 21.39
CA ASN A 67 -10.77 6.22 20.09
C ASN A 67 -11.13 4.97 19.28
N GLY A 68 -11.02 3.78 19.86
CA GLY A 68 -11.50 2.53 19.26
C GLY A 68 -10.56 1.89 18.25
N LEU A 69 -11.11 0.95 17.51
CA LEU A 69 -10.46 -0.09 16.70
C LEU A 69 -9.45 0.42 15.64
N LEU A 70 -9.61 1.66 15.13
CA LEU A 70 -8.84 2.12 13.96
C LEU A 70 -7.35 2.30 14.24
N ALA A 71 -6.99 2.83 15.41
CA ALA A 71 -5.58 3.04 15.76
C ALA A 71 -4.80 1.71 15.86
N ASP A 72 -5.46 0.63 16.29
CA ASP A 72 -4.85 -0.69 16.40
C ASP A 72 -4.69 -1.38 15.03
N LEU A 73 -5.53 -1.05 14.07
CA LEU A 73 -5.50 -1.62 12.71
C LEU A 73 -4.45 -0.98 11.80
N ILE A 74 -3.86 0.15 12.21
CA ILE A 74 -2.94 0.91 11.38
C ILE A 74 -1.51 0.76 11.86
N ASN A 75 -0.60 0.56 10.91
CA ASN A 75 0.84 0.58 11.12
C ASN A 75 1.46 1.62 10.18
N ILE A 76 2.00 2.70 10.76
CA ILE A 76 2.54 3.83 10.01
C ILE A 76 4.05 3.79 10.05
N LYS A 77 4.68 3.71 8.88
CA LYS A 77 6.13 3.77 8.76
C LYS A 77 6.58 5.17 8.37
N ILE A 78 7.27 5.85 9.28
CA ILE A 78 7.79 7.21 9.09
C ILE A 78 9.24 7.11 8.67
N LEU A 79 9.49 7.44 7.41
CA LEU A 79 10.72 7.13 6.71
C LEU A 79 11.47 8.41 6.32
N ASN A 80 12.79 8.41 6.43
CA ASN A 80 13.62 9.52 5.98
C ASN A 80 13.73 9.55 4.45
N ALA A 81 13.20 10.58 3.81
CA ALA A 81 13.18 10.70 2.36
C ALA A 81 14.56 10.52 1.68
N GLY A 82 15.65 10.92 2.34
CA GLY A 82 17.01 10.78 1.81
C GLY A 82 17.52 9.33 1.75
N ALA A 83 17.05 8.47 2.66
CA ALA A 83 17.46 7.07 2.71
C ALA A 83 16.63 6.18 1.77
N TRP A 84 15.33 6.38 1.68
CA TRP A 84 14.40 5.44 1.04
C TRP A 84 14.17 5.70 -0.45
N ALA A 85 13.57 6.81 -0.80
CA ALA A 85 13.14 7.05 -2.17
C ALA A 85 13.83 8.29 -2.76
N ARG A 86 14.42 8.13 -3.95
CA ARG A 86 14.70 9.25 -4.83
C ARG A 86 13.62 9.30 -5.91
N GLY A 87 12.88 10.41 -5.97
CA GLY A 87 12.01 10.71 -7.11
C GLY A 87 10.71 9.92 -7.18
N ALA A 88 10.21 9.39 -6.05
CA ALA A 88 8.84 8.92 -6.02
C ALA A 88 7.92 10.14 -6.10
N GLU A 89 7.30 10.36 -7.24
CA GLU A 89 6.25 11.36 -7.38
C GLU A 89 5.07 10.96 -6.49
N ARG A 90 4.43 11.97 -5.89
CA ARG A 90 3.19 11.75 -5.16
C ARG A 90 2.12 11.36 -6.17
N VAL A 91 1.64 10.13 -6.08
CA VAL A 91 0.46 9.69 -6.83
C VAL A 91 -0.76 10.11 -6.01
N GLN A 92 -1.62 10.92 -6.61
CA GLN A 92 -2.90 11.29 -6.01
C GLN A 92 -3.82 10.07 -6.01
N VAL A 93 -4.54 9.90 -4.91
CA VAL A 93 -5.58 8.87 -4.77
C VAL A 93 -6.59 9.37 -3.74
N SER A 94 -7.86 9.22 -4.01
CA SER A 94 -8.94 9.37 -3.03
C SER A 94 -9.05 8.04 -2.28
N LEU A 95 -8.88 8.11 -0.96
CA LEU A 95 -8.99 6.95 -0.09
C LEU A 95 -10.43 6.79 0.40
N PRO A 96 -10.82 5.59 0.87
CA PRO A 96 -12.03 5.44 1.68
C PRO A 96 -12.02 6.40 2.88
N VAL A 97 -13.19 6.90 3.24
CA VAL A 97 -13.34 7.91 4.32
C VAL A 97 -12.73 7.41 5.63
N GLU A 98 -12.87 6.13 5.93
CA GLU A 98 -12.34 5.49 7.12
C GLU A 98 -10.80 5.59 7.21
N LEU A 99 -10.12 5.63 6.06
CA LEU A 99 -8.67 5.81 6.01
C LEU A 99 -8.29 7.30 5.93
N GLU A 100 -9.10 8.12 5.29
CA GLU A 100 -8.85 9.58 5.23
C GLU A 100 -8.93 10.24 6.59
N ASP A 101 -9.87 9.83 7.43
CA ASP A 101 -10.12 10.42 8.74
C ASP A 101 -8.94 10.25 9.70
N ILE A 102 -8.13 9.21 9.54
CA ILE A 102 -6.97 9.01 10.42
C ILE A 102 -5.74 9.84 10.04
N ILE A 103 -5.67 10.31 8.79
CA ILE A 103 -4.52 11.09 8.30
C ILE A 103 -4.26 12.34 9.13
N PRO A 104 -5.25 13.21 9.40
CA PRO A 104 -5.06 14.39 10.25
C PRO A 104 -4.62 14.07 11.68
N GLU A 105 -5.14 12.98 12.25
CA GLU A 105 -4.78 12.56 13.62
C GLU A 105 -3.31 12.18 13.71
N VAL A 106 -2.82 11.43 12.73
CA VAL A 106 -1.40 11.04 12.64
C VAL A 106 -0.52 12.25 12.41
N GLU A 107 -0.90 13.15 11.51
CA GLU A 107 -0.13 14.37 11.21
C GLU A 107 -0.02 15.27 12.44
N GLU A 108 -1.12 15.45 13.18
CA GLU A 108 -1.13 16.23 14.40
C GLU A 108 -0.29 15.60 15.51
N PHE A 109 -0.42 14.28 15.70
CA PHE A 109 0.41 13.53 16.65
C PHE A 109 1.90 13.69 16.34
N TYR A 110 2.27 13.53 15.06
CA TYR A 110 3.66 13.67 14.62
C TYR A 110 4.17 15.11 14.78
N LYS A 111 3.37 16.11 14.43
CA LYS A 111 3.70 17.53 14.56
C LYS A 111 3.93 17.95 16.01
N ARG A 112 3.15 17.42 16.95
CA ARG A 112 3.37 17.65 18.40
C ARG A 112 4.71 17.12 18.89
N LYS A 113 5.19 16.02 18.31
CA LYS A 113 6.47 15.40 18.70
C LYS A 113 7.67 15.96 17.96
N HIS A 114 7.49 16.46 16.75
CA HIS A 114 8.56 16.88 15.85
C HIS A 114 8.24 18.23 15.21
N SER A 115 8.59 19.33 15.89
CA SER A 115 8.43 20.67 15.34
C SER A 115 9.30 20.86 14.07
N GLY A 116 8.77 21.56 13.08
CA GLY A 116 9.50 21.90 11.85
C GLY A 116 9.61 20.78 10.81
N ARG A 117 9.04 19.60 11.07
CA ARG A 117 8.97 18.50 10.09
C ARG A 117 7.58 18.41 9.48
N LYS A 118 7.52 17.97 8.22
CA LYS A 118 6.27 17.69 7.50
C LYS A 118 6.24 16.22 7.07
N LEU A 119 5.11 15.58 7.26
CA LEU A 119 4.85 14.27 6.68
C LEU A 119 4.45 14.42 5.21
N ARG A 120 4.79 13.41 4.44
CA ARG A 120 4.35 13.24 3.06
C ARG A 120 3.93 11.79 2.88
N TRP A 121 2.69 11.58 2.48
CA TRP A 121 2.12 10.25 2.30
C TRP A 121 2.54 9.63 0.98
N PHE A 122 2.90 8.35 1.03
CA PHE A 122 3.31 7.54 -0.13
C PHE A 122 2.38 6.34 -0.27
N HIS A 123 1.13 6.59 -0.67
CA HIS A 123 0.09 5.55 -0.80
C HIS A 123 0.45 4.44 -1.79
N HIS A 124 1.28 4.73 -2.81
CA HIS A 124 1.75 3.71 -3.76
C HIS A 124 2.70 2.68 -3.15
N MET A 125 3.21 2.93 -1.94
CA MET A 125 4.06 2.00 -1.17
C MET A 125 3.32 1.34 0.00
N SER A 126 2.03 1.62 0.15
CA SER A 126 1.21 1.13 1.25
C SER A 126 0.36 -0.05 0.82
N ASN A 127 0.04 -0.90 1.76
CA ASN A 127 -0.83 -2.06 1.61
C ASN A 127 -1.71 -2.23 2.84
N GLY A 128 -2.69 -3.10 2.74
CA GLY A 128 -3.54 -3.49 3.86
C GLY A 128 -4.25 -4.79 3.58
N THR A 129 -4.89 -5.33 4.60
CA THR A 129 -5.76 -6.50 4.48
C THR A 129 -7.21 -6.03 4.52
N ILE A 130 -8.00 -6.48 3.54
CA ILE A 130 -9.44 -6.24 3.51
C ILE A 130 -10.20 -7.54 3.59
N THR A 131 -11.36 -7.55 4.22
CA THR A 131 -12.28 -8.67 4.18
C THR A 131 -13.19 -8.54 2.98
N PHE A 132 -12.96 -9.35 1.96
CA PHE A 132 -13.76 -9.43 0.75
C PHE A 132 -14.90 -10.42 0.95
N CYS A 133 -16.13 -10.00 0.69
CA CYS A 133 -17.33 -10.82 0.85
C CYS A 133 -18.04 -11.01 -0.48
N ASN A 134 -18.37 -12.26 -0.80
CA ASN A 134 -19.19 -12.60 -1.97
C ASN A 134 -20.14 -13.77 -1.66
N ASP A 135 -20.81 -14.33 -2.69
CA ASP A 135 -21.77 -15.41 -2.53
C ASP A 135 -21.13 -16.71 -2.00
N PHE A 136 -19.82 -16.89 -2.10
CA PHE A 136 -19.09 -18.07 -1.62
C PHE A 136 -18.51 -17.94 -0.21
N GLY A 137 -18.45 -16.73 0.34
CA GLY A 137 -17.96 -16.53 1.69
C GLY A 137 -17.21 -15.22 1.92
N LYS A 138 -16.36 -15.24 2.96
CA LYS A 138 -15.50 -14.13 3.37
C LYS A 138 -14.06 -14.54 3.21
N PHE A 139 -13.26 -13.66 2.63
CA PHE A 139 -11.86 -13.90 2.33
C PHE A 139 -11.04 -12.68 2.74
N ASP A 140 -9.99 -12.89 3.52
CA ASP A 140 -9.03 -11.82 3.82
C ASP A 140 -8.00 -11.74 2.68
N LEU A 141 -7.88 -10.55 2.11
CA LEU A 141 -7.04 -10.29 0.95
C LEU A 141 -6.01 -9.22 1.29
N ASP A 142 -4.74 -9.56 1.11
CA ASP A 142 -3.66 -8.57 1.15
C ASP A 142 -3.59 -7.82 -0.17
N VAL A 143 -3.86 -6.54 -0.12
CA VAL A 143 -3.99 -5.67 -1.28
C VAL A 143 -3.22 -4.37 -1.11
N THR A 144 -2.84 -3.75 -2.21
CA THR A 144 -2.23 -2.42 -2.20
C THR A 144 -3.27 -1.35 -1.88
N THR A 145 -2.84 -0.20 -1.40
CA THR A 145 -3.74 0.94 -1.14
C THR A 145 -4.53 1.36 -2.38
N PHE A 146 -3.95 1.28 -3.58
CA PHE A 146 -4.68 1.58 -4.81
C PHE A 146 -5.77 0.54 -5.12
N GLN A 147 -5.51 -0.74 -4.83
CA GLN A 147 -6.53 -1.78 -4.93
C GLN A 147 -7.64 -1.58 -3.90
N ILE A 148 -7.31 -1.15 -2.66
CA ILE A 148 -8.31 -0.77 -1.66
C ILE A 148 -9.20 0.35 -2.21
N ALA A 149 -8.63 1.46 -2.69
CA ALA A 149 -9.38 2.57 -3.24
C ALA A 149 -10.34 2.15 -4.37
N VAL A 150 -9.90 1.26 -5.26
CA VAL A 150 -10.74 0.71 -6.32
C VAL A 150 -11.85 -0.19 -5.78
N LEU A 151 -11.52 -1.15 -4.91
CA LEU A 151 -12.48 -2.15 -4.42
C LEU A 151 -13.56 -1.53 -3.53
N PHE A 152 -13.24 -0.48 -2.79
CA PHE A 152 -14.21 0.25 -1.97
C PHE A 152 -15.32 0.94 -2.79
N ALA A 153 -15.16 1.13 -4.11
CA ALA A 153 -16.24 1.59 -4.97
C ALA A 153 -17.47 0.66 -4.94
N TRP A 154 -17.30 -0.60 -4.55
CA TRP A 154 -18.37 -1.58 -4.39
C TRP A 154 -18.82 -1.83 -2.95
N ASN A 155 -18.26 -1.14 -1.95
CA ASN A 155 -18.54 -1.42 -0.54
C ASN A 155 -20.05 -1.38 -0.22
N GLU A 156 -20.75 -0.33 -0.68
CA GLU A 156 -22.19 -0.15 -0.46
C GLU A 156 -23.08 -0.80 -1.55
N ARG A 157 -22.48 -1.28 -2.64
CA ARG A 157 -23.18 -1.76 -3.84
C ARG A 157 -22.45 -2.93 -4.52
N PRO A 158 -22.30 -4.06 -3.85
CA PRO A 158 -21.44 -5.17 -4.28
C PRO A 158 -21.87 -5.87 -5.57
N ARG A 159 -23.08 -5.59 -6.08
CA ARG A 159 -23.62 -6.16 -7.32
C ARG A 159 -23.66 -5.19 -8.48
N ASP A 160 -23.25 -3.95 -8.26
CA ASP A 160 -23.25 -2.94 -9.32
C ASP A 160 -22.11 -3.16 -10.32
N THR A 161 -22.35 -2.68 -11.52
CA THR A 161 -21.35 -2.60 -12.58
C THR A 161 -20.89 -1.16 -12.71
N ILE A 162 -19.58 -0.90 -12.64
CA ILE A 162 -19.00 0.44 -12.61
C ILE A 162 -18.10 0.62 -13.83
N SER A 163 -18.24 1.73 -14.55
CA SER A 163 -17.40 2.05 -15.70
C SER A 163 -15.99 2.49 -15.29
N PHE A 164 -15.03 2.34 -16.20
CA PHE A 164 -13.67 2.84 -16.01
C PHE A 164 -13.65 4.34 -15.66
N GLU A 165 -14.46 5.13 -16.36
CA GLU A 165 -14.59 6.56 -16.10
C GLU A 165 -15.06 6.85 -14.68
N ASN A 166 -16.08 6.14 -14.19
CA ASN A 166 -16.59 6.33 -12.83
C ASN A 166 -15.55 5.89 -11.78
N LEU A 167 -14.79 4.83 -12.03
CA LEU A 167 -13.69 4.42 -11.15
C LEU A 167 -12.56 5.46 -11.13
N ARG A 168 -12.24 6.06 -12.27
CA ARG A 168 -11.26 7.15 -12.36
C ARG A 168 -11.68 8.35 -11.54
N LEU A 169 -12.95 8.75 -11.63
CA LEU A 169 -13.51 9.87 -10.86
C LEU A 169 -13.56 9.55 -9.36
N ALA A 170 -13.96 8.33 -8.99
CA ALA A 170 -14.08 7.93 -7.58
C ALA A 170 -12.72 7.79 -6.89
N THR A 171 -11.71 7.30 -7.58
CA THR A 171 -10.39 7.02 -6.99
C THR A 171 -9.40 8.17 -7.18
N GLU A 172 -9.65 9.10 -8.11
CA GLU A 172 -8.72 10.16 -8.53
C GLU A 172 -7.34 9.63 -8.96
N LEU A 173 -7.21 8.33 -9.22
CA LEU A 173 -5.96 7.74 -9.69
C LEU A 173 -5.62 8.24 -11.10
N PRO A 174 -4.35 8.56 -11.38
CA PRO A 174 -3.89 8.79 -12.73
C PRO A 174 -4.21 7.59 -13.62
N ASP A 175 -4.56 7.85 -14.88
CA ASP A 175 -5.02 6.83 -15.84
C ASP A 175 -4.10 5.60 -15.91
N ALA A 176 -2.79 5.82 -15.96
CA ALA A 176 -1.81 4.73 -16.00
C ALA A 176 -1.82 3.85 -14.73
N GLU A 177 -2.02 4.46 -13.56
CA GLU A 177 -2.07 3.72 -12.29
C GLU A 177 -3.40 2.99 -12.12
N LEU A 178 -4.51 3.62 -12.51
CA LEU A 178 -5.83 2.98 -12.48
C LEU A 178 -5.85 1.74 -13.41
N ARG A 179 -5.35 1.86 -14.64
CA ARG A 179 -5.24 0.74 -15.59
C ARG A 179 -4.41 -0.41 -15.01
N ARG A 180 -3.27 -0.09 -14.41
CA ARG A 180 -2.40 -1.09 -13.78
C ARG A 180 -3.08 -1.78 -12.60
N THR A 181 -3.75 -0.99 -11.76
CA THR A 181 -4.48 -1.48 -10.58
C THR A 181 -5.63 -2.40 -11.00
N LEU A 182 -6.49 -1.96 -11.91
CA LEU A 182 -7.59 -2.78 -12.44
C LEU A 182 -7.09 -4.06 -13.09
N TRP A 183 -6.01 -3.95 -13.90
CA TRP A 183 -5.42 -5.12 -14.54
C TRP A 183 -4.96 -6.16 -13.52
N SER A 184 -4.39 -5.75 -12.40
CA SER A 184 -3.98 -6.66 -11.33
C SER A 184 -5.15 -7.39 -10.66
N LEU A 185 -6.36 -6.85 -10.75
CA LEU A 185 -7.58 -7.42 -10.16
C LEU A 185 -8.36 -8.32 -11.16
N VAL A 186 -8.15 -8.11 -12.48
CA VAL A 186 -8.86 -8.86 -13.53
C VAL A 186 -7.97 -9.86 -14.27
N ALA A 187 -6.65 -9.83 -14.12
CA ALA A 187 -5.67 -10.46 -15.03
C ALA A 187 -5.24 -11.89 -14.69
N PHE A 188 -6.01 -12.66 -13.93
CA PHE A 188 -5.64 -14.05 -13.66
C PHE A 188 -6.69 -15.08 -14.16
N PRO A 189 -7.09 -15.03 -15.46
CA PRO A 189 -8.15 -15.92 -15.95
C PRO A 189 -7.80 -17.40 -15.84
N LYS A 190 -6.52 -17.77 -15.94
CA LYS A 190 -6.06 -19.16 -15.82
C LYS A 190 -6.22 -19.75 -14.42
N LEU A 191 -6.24 -18.90 -13.37
CA LEU A 191 -6.30 -19.34 -11.98
C LEU A 191 -7.74 -19.27 -11.41
N LYS A 192 -8.72 -18.77 -12.18
CA LYS A 192 -10.10 -18.52 -11.72
C LYS A 192 -10.17 -17.74 -10.39
N ARG A 193 -9.20 -16.86 -10.18
CA ARG A 193 -9.01 -16.08 -8.93
C ARG A 193 -9.10 -14.58 -9.15
N GLN A 194 -9.78 -14.15 -10.22
CA GLN A 194 -10.01 -12.72 -10.43
C GLN A 194 -10.99 -12.20 -9.37
N ILE A 195 -10.61 -11.12 -8.72
CA ILE A 195 -11.50 -10.41 -7.80
C ILE A 195 -12.54 -9.60 -8.57
N LEU A 196 -12.12 -9.00 -9.69
CA LEU A 196 -12.98 -8.28 -10.61
C LEU A 196 -13.05 -8.98 -11.96
N LEU A 197 -14.18 -8.82 -12.62
CA LEU A 197 -14.39 -9.14 -14.02
C LEU A 197 -14.59 -7.84 -14.80
N CYS A 198 -14.33 -7.86 -16.11
CA CYS A 198 -14.54 -6.72 -16.99
C CYS A 198 -15.28 -7.11 -18.27
N ASP A 199 -16.08 -6.18 -18.78
CA ASP A 199 -16.80 -6.29 -20.04
C ASP A 199 -16.56 -5.00 -20.88
N PRO A 200 -16.07 -5.12 -22.15
CA PRO A 200 -15.61 -6.34 -22.81
C PRO A 200 -14.37 -6.94 -22.15
N GLU A 201 -14.20 -8.26 -22.28
CA GLU A 201 -13.00 -8.95 -21.79
C GLU A 201 -11.75 -8.37 -22.46
N SER A 202 -10.78 -7.96 -21.66
CA SER A 202 -9.58 -7.29 -22.11
C SER A 202 -8.37 -8.21 -22.04
N ARG A 203 -7.42 -8.05 -22.95
CA ARG A 203 -6.17 -8.83 -22.99
C ARG A 203 -4.98 -8.07 -22.41
N SER A 204 -5.13 -6.80 -22.20
CA SER A 204 -4.07 -5.89 -21.75
C SER A 204 -4.67 -4.69 -21.00
N PRO A 205 -3.95 -4.07 -20.07
CA PRO A 205 -4.44 -2.86 -19.40
C PRO A 205 -4.65 -1.68 -20.36
N LYS A 206 -4.08 -1.73 -21.56
CA LYS A 206 -4.26 -0.70 -22.59
C LYS A 206 -5.62 -0.78 -23.30
N ASP A 207 -6.26 -1.94 -23.24
CA ASP A 207 -7.53 -2.19 -23.93
C ASP A 207 -8.73 -1.57 -23.16
N PHE A 208 -8.55 -1.17 -21.90
CA PHE A 208 -9.60 -0.49 -21.15
C PHE A 208 -9.95 0.85 -21.79
N SER A 209 -11.23 1.10 -21.99
CA SER A 209 -11.79 2.37 -22.46
C SER A 209 -12.67 2.98 -21.36
N ASP A 210 -13.07 4.22 -21.51
CA ASP A 210 -13.96 4.89 -20.53
C ASP A 210 -15.28 4.13 -20.36
N SER A 211 -15.72 3.40 -21.39
CA SER A 211 -16.93 2.55 -21.38
C SER A 211 -16.69 1.12 -20.89
N SER A 212 -15.46 0.71 -20.62
CA SER A 212 -15.19 -0.62 -20.06
C SER A 212 -15.85 -0.74 -18.69
N MET A 213 -16.61 -1.83 -18.49
CA MET A 213 -17.39 -2.06 -17.29
C MET A 213 -16.71 -3.08 -16.39
N PHE A 214 -16.72 -2.84 -15.08
CA PHE A 214 -16.12 -3.71 -14.08
C PHE A 214 -17.17 -4.11 -13.05
N PHE A 215 -17.07 -5.32 -12.54
CA PHE A 215 -17.96 -5.85 -11.52
C PHE A 215 -17.26 -6.91 -10.67
N ILE A 216 -17.76 -7.11 -9.46
CA ILE A 216 -17.23 -8.09 -8.52
C ILE A 216 -17.45 -9.51 -9.05
N ASN A 217 -16.40 -10.33 -9.00
CA ASN A 217 -16.51 -11.76 -9.28
C ASN A 217 -17.21 -12.48 -8.12
N GLN A 218 -18.51 -12.72 -8.26
CA GLN A 218 -19.30 -13.41 -7.25
C GLN A 218 -18.91 -14.89 -7.10
N GLN A 219 -18.14 -15.44 -8.05
CA GLN A 219 -17.64 -16.82 -8.01
C GLN A 219 -16.19 -16.93 -7.50
N PHE A 220 -15.61 -15.81 -7.02
CA PHE A 220 -14.27 -15.84 -6.44
C PHE A 220 -14.26 -16.74 -5.20
N ALA A 221 -13.29 -17.65 -5.15
CA ALA A 221 -13.01 -18.51 -4.00
C ALA A 221 -11.51 -18.78 -3.90
N LEU A 222 -11.00 -18.86 -2.67
CA LEU A 222 -9.66 -19.38 -2.40
C LEU A 222 -9.74 -20.89 -2.31
N MET A 223 -8.87 -21.59 -3.05
CA MET A 223 -8.70 -23.05 -2.94
C MET A 223 -7.70 -23.37 -1.84
#